data_e4c16a60a6e7319c90fca783aaa34da1
#
_entry.id   e4c16a60a6e7319c90fca783aaa34da1
#
_cell.length_a   1.000
_cell.length_b   1.000
_cell.length_c   1.000
_cell.angle_alpha   90.00
_cell.angle_beta   90.00
_cell.angle_gamma   90.00
#
_symmetry.space_group_name_H-M   'P 1'
#
loop_
_entity.id
_entity.type
_entity.pdbx_description
1 polymer ?
#
loop_
_entity_poly.entity_id
_entity_poly.type
_entity_poly.pdbx_seq_one_letter_code
_entity_poly.pdbx_strand_id
1 'polypeptide(L)'
;GMEYGSGRGGTHEDIAPYIDPVFQNNVILTKTESLTMNSRPKDPKTARNKNVLVIGGSGSGKTRFWLKPNLMQMHSSYVVTDPKGTILVECGKMLQRGAPKLGKDGKPMKDKHGKVIYEPYRIKVLNTINFKKSMHYNPFAYIHSEKDILKLVTTLIANTKGEGKAGDDFWVKAETLLYCALIGYIHYEAPVEEQNFSTLIEFINAMEVREDDEEFKNPVDLMFDALEAEKPNHFAVRQYKKYKLAAGKTAKSILISCGARLAVFDIAESVSYTH
;
A
#
# COMPACT_ATOMS: atom_id res chain seq x y z
N GLY A 1 12.06 -42.79 11.31
CA GLY A 1 11.99 -41.63 11.12
C GLY A 1 11.02 -40.66 11.72
N MET A 2 10.87 -40.56 13.06
CA MET A 2 10.11 -39.47 13.71
C MET A 2 10.99 -38.32 14.22
N GLU A 3 12.22 -38.24 13.76
CA GLU A 3 13.19 -37.22 14.27
C GLU A 3 12.87 -35.80 13.89
N TYR A 4 12.02 -35.54 12.90
CA TYR A 4 11.71 -34.19 12.40
C TYR A 4 10.23 -33.82 12.45
N GLY A 5 9.45 -34.49 13.27
CA GLY A 5 8.02 -34.23 13.47
C GLY A 5 7.10 -35.25 12.82
N SER A 6 5.84 -35.26 13.23
CA SER A 6 4.79 -36.19 12.80
C SER A 6 3.86 -35.60 11.73
N GLY A 7 4.31 -34.56 10.99
CA GLY A 7 3.50 -33.94 9.95
C GLY A 7 3.18 -34.88 8.81
N ARG A 8 1.91 -34.94 8.41
CA ARG A 8 1.41 -35.68 7.24
C ARG A 8 0.57 -34.76 6.34
N GLY A 9 0.40 -35.16 5.10
CA GLY A 9 -0.55 -34.52 4.20
C GLY A 9 -1.98 -34.66 4.73
N GLY A 10 -2.77 -33.58 4.63
CA GLY A 10 -4.20 -33.63 4.98
C GLY A 10 -5.00 -34.46 3.98
N THR A 11 -6.00 -35.16 4.46
CA THR A 11 -7.02 -35.86 3.66
C THR A 11 -8.26 -35.01 3.51
N HIS A 12 -9.22 -35.41 2.68
CA HIS A 12 -10.53 -34.74 2.58
C HIS A 12 -11.24 -34.66 3.93
N GLU A 13 -11.15 -35.71 4.73
CA GLU A 13 -11.76 -35.77 6.07
C GLU A 13 -11.16 -34.73 7.03
N ASP A 14 -9.86 -34.48 6.91
CA ASP A 14 -9.17 -33.46 7.70
C ASP A 14 -9.60 -32.03 7.31
N ILE A 15 -9.98 -31.82 6.05
CA ILE A 15 -10.33 -30.50 5.49
C ILE A 15 -11.85 -30.24 5.59
N ALA A 16 -12.67 -31.25 5.51
CA ALA A 16 -14.14 -31.14 5.50
C ALA A 16 -14.74 -30.21 6.58
N PRO A 17 -14.25 -30.19 7.84
CA PRO A 17 -14.76 -29.29 8.87
C PRO A 17 -14.52 -27.79 8.58
N TYR A 18 -13.62 -27.48 7.65
CA TYR A 18 -13.22 -26.11 7.29
C TYR A 18 -13.80 -25.66 5.96
N ILE A 19 -14.70 -26.42 5.35
CA ILE A 19 -15.39 -26.09 4.11
C ILE A 19 -16.73 -25.45 4.45
N ASP A 20 -17.03 -24.30 3.85
CA ASP A 20 -18.37 -23.71 3.94
C ASP A 20 -19.32 -24.48 3.01
N PRO A 21 -20.53 -24.84 3.45
CA PRO A 21 -21.50 -25.55 2.62
C PRO A 21 -21.93 -24.75 1.39
N VAL A 22 -21.82 -23.42 1.43
CA VAL A 22 -22.06 -22.55 0.29
C VAL A 22 -20.75 -22.39 -0.49
N PHE A 23 -20.68 -22.95 -1.68
CA PHE A 23 -19.46 -22.99 -2.48
C PHE A 23 -18.78 -21.62 -2.63
N GLN A 24 -19.56 -20.58 -2.87
CA GLN A 24 -19.08 -19.21 -3.07
C GLN A 24 -18.39 -18.59 -1.83
N ASN A 25 -18.61 -19.17 -0.66
CA ASN A 25 -17.99 -18.70 0.58
C ASN A 25 -16.59 -19.31 0.82
N ASN A 26 -16.04 -19.99 -0.16
CA ASN A 26 -14.75 -20.67 -0.04
C ASN A 26 -13.70 -20.14 -1.01
N VAL A 27 -12.44 -20.24 -0.60
CA VAL A 27 -11.29 -20.25 -1.53
C VAL A 27 -11.16 -21.65 -2.12
N ILE A 28 -11.08 -21.74 -3.43
CA ILE A 28 -10.83 -22.99 -4.14
C ILE A 28 -9.36 -23.38 -3.94
N LEU A 29 -9.09 -24.56 -3.39
CA LEU A 29 -7.74 -25.09 -3.24
C LEU A 29 -7.37 -26.02 -4.39
N THR A 30 -8.24 -27.00 -4.68
CA THR A 30 -8.08 -27.96 -5.77
C THR A 30 -9.41 -28.19 -6.47
N LYS A 31 -9.49 -29.20 -7.34
CA LYS A 31 -10.75 -29.59 -7.97
C LYS A 31 -11.80 -30.06 -6.95
N THR A 32 -11.36 -30.65 -5.84
CA THR A 32 -12.22 -31.29 -4.83
C THR A 32 -12.20 -30.59 -3.48
N GLU A 33 -11.15 -29.80 -3.22
CA GLU A 33 -10.92 -29.19 -1.90
C GLU A 33 -11.07 -27.67 -1.94
N SER A 34 -11.64 -27.15 -0.88
CA SER A 34 -11.82 -25.71 -0.67
C SER A 34 -11.68 -25.35 0.82
N LEU A 35 -11.58 -24.09 1.13
CA LEU A 35 -11.43 -23.58 2.48
C LEU A 35 -12.36 -22.39 2.68
N THR A 36 -13.17 -22.42 3.74
CA THR A 36 -14.07 -21.32 4.09
C THR A 36 -13.34 -19.99 4.24
N MET A 37 -13.95 -18.93 3.73
CA MET A 37 -13.50 -17.55 3.95
C MET A 37 -14.05 -16.94 5.25
N ASN A 38 -14.94 -17.64 5.96
CA ASN A 38 -15.47 -17.17 7.23
C ASN A 38 -14.39 -17.18 8.32
N SER A 39 -14.00 -15.99 8.79
CA SER A 39 -13.01 -15.82 9.86
C SER A 39 -13.60 -15.97 11.26
N ARG A 40 -14.95 -16.05 11.38
CA ARG A 40 -15.67 -16.22 12.64
C ARG A 40 -16.70 -17.35 12.50
N PRO A 41 -16.24 -18.61 12.38
CA PRO A 41 -17.14 -19.76 12.30
C PRO A 41 -17.91 -19.93 13.62
N LYS A 42 -19.04 -20.63 13.56
CA LYS A 42 -19.84 -20.93 14.75
C LYS A 42 -19.08 -21.74 15.80
N ASP A 43 -18.25 -22.69 15.34
CA ASP A 43 -17.30 -23.40 16.19
C ASP A 43 -15.94 -22.72 16.12
N PRO A 44 -15.47 -22.05 17.19
CA PRO A 44 -14.16 -21.41 17.21
C PRO A 44 -12.97 -22.35 16.94
N LYS A 45 -13.14 -23.65 17.20
CA LYS A 45 -12.12 -24.66 16.92
C LYS A 45 -11.83 -24.82 15.43
N THR A 46 -12.78 -24.44 14.56
CA THR A 46 -12.60 -24.46 13.11
C THR A 46 -12.07 -23.14 12.54
N ALA A 47 -11.86 -22.12 13.37
CA ALA A 47 -11.20 -20.90 12.94
C ALA A 47 -9.72 -21.17 12.58
N ARG A 48 -9.34 -20.84 11.36
CA ARG A 48 -7.97 -21.04 10.85
C ARG A 48 -7.50 -19.82 10.07
N ASN A 49 -6.18 -19.71 9.96
CA ASN A 49 -5.54 -18.78 9.05
C ASN A 49 -5.95 -19.10 7.60
N LYS A 50 -6.24 -18.07 6.83
CA LYS A 50 -6.68 -18.17 5.42
C LYS A 50 -5.51 -18.06 4.42
N ASN A 51 -4.27 -18.01 4.88
CA ASN A 51 -3.11 -17.99 4.00
C ASN A 51 -2.98 -19.34 3.28
N VAL A 52 -2.84 -19.29 1.96
CA VAL A 52 -2.68 -20.45 1.11
C VAL A 52 -1.32 -20.37 0.41
N LEU A 53 -0.51 -21.39 0.59
CA LEU A 53 0.76 -21.56 -0.12
C LEU A 53 0.58 -22.54 -1.27
N VAL A 54 0.76 -22.05 -2.50
CA VAL A 54 0.68 -22.87 -3.71
C VAL A 54 2.09 -23.11 -4.28
N ILE A 55 2.56 -24.33 -4.22
CA ILE A 55 3.90 -24.73 -4.67
C ILE A 55 3.81 -25.43 -6.03
N GLY A 56 4.67 -25.02 -6.95
CA GLY A 56 4.79 -25.66 -8.27
C GLY A 56 5.83 -24.97 -9.14
N GLY A 57 6.47 -25.70 -10.03
CA GLY A 57 7.45 -25.17 -10.97
C GLY A 57 6.85 -24.23 -12.03
N SER A 58 7.68 -23.70 -12.90
CA SER A 58 7.20 -22.92 -14.05
C SER A 58 6.32 -23.78 -14.96
N GLY A 59 5.21 -23.26 -15.45
CA GLY A 59 4.28 -24.00 -16.31
C GLY A 59 3.36 -24.98 -15.58
N SER A 60 3.50 -25.19 -14.24
CA SER A 60 2.64 -26.12 -13.47
C SER A 60 1.17 -25.73 -13.38
N GLY A 61 0.80 -24.56 -13.93
CA GLY A 61 -0.59 -24.12 -13.99
C GLY A 61 -1.10 -23.39 -12.76
N LYS A 62 -0.25 -22.95 -11.82
CA LYS A 62 -0.64 -22.20 -10.62
C LYS A 62 -1.61 -21.06 -10.92
N THR A 63 -1.27 -20.21 -11.91
CA THR A 63 -2.13 -19.10 -12.33
C THR A 63 -3.42 -19.60 -12.95
N ARG A 64 -3.35 -20.62 -13.81
CA ARG A 64 -4.51 -21.13 -14.57
C ARG A 64 -5.50 -21.89 -13.69
N PHE A 65 -5.00 -22.73 -12.78
CA PHE A 65 -5.85 -23.68 -12.05
C PHE A 65 -6.16 -23.25 -10.63
N TRP A 66 -5.45 -22.25 -10.09
CA TRP A 66 -5.71 -21.75 -8.77
C TRP A 66 -6.10 -20.26 -8.76
N LEU A 67 -5.24 -19.36 -9.28
CA LEU A 67 -5.47 -17.91 -9.17
C LEU A 67 -6.70 -17.46 -9.96
N LYS A 68 -6.78 -17.82 -11.26
CA LYS A 68 -7.90 -17.39 -12.10
C LYS A 68 -9.24 -17.92 -11.64
N PRO A 69 -9.42 -19.22 -11.27
CA PRO A 69 -10.70 -19.69 -10.73
C PRO A 69 -11.14 -18.93 -9.47
N ASN A 70 -10.21 -18.58 -8.59
CA ASN A 70 -10.53 -17.79 -7.41
C ASN A 70 -10.91 -16.34 -7.75
N LEU A 71 -10.25 -15.69 -8.72
CA LEU A 71 -10.67 -14.38 -9.23
C LEU A 71 -12.05 -14.43 -9.89
N MET A 72 -12.35 -15.52 -10.60
CA MET A 72 -13.65 -15.71 -11.29
C MET A 72 -14.81 -15.87 -10.30
N GLN A 73 -14.56 -16.23 -9.05
CA GLN A 73 -15.61 -16.27 -8.02
C GLN A 73 -16.16 -14.87 -7.68
N MET A 74 -15.39 -13.82 -7.85
CA MET A 74 -15.82 -12.42 -7.66
C MET A 74 -16.53 -12.16 -6.33
N HIS A 75 -16.07 -12.77 -5.24
CA HIS A 75 -16.70 -12.66 -3.92
C HIS A 75 -15.95 -11.74 -2.95
N SER A 76 -14.83 -11.17 -3.37
CA SER A 76 -13.94 -10.38 -2.51
C SER A 76 -13.28 -9.24 -3.26
N SER A 77 -12.69 -8.31 -2.54
CA SER A 77 -11.69 -7.41 -3.10
C SER A 77 -10.35 -8.16 -3.24
N TYR A 78 -9.63 -7.90 -4.31
CA TYR A 78 -8.39 -8.58 -4.63
C TYR A 78 -7.24 -7.59 -4.81
N VAL A 79 -6.06 -7.96 -4.31
CA VAL A 79 -4.78 -7.35 -4.69
C VAL A 79 -3.97 -8.43 -5.37
N VAL A 80 -3.57 -8.19 -6.62
CA VAL A 80 -2.90 -9.20 -7.45
C VAL A 80 -1.60 -8.63 -7.98
N THR A 81 -0.49 -9.35 -7.76
CA THR A 81 0.77 -9.09 -8.43
C THR A 81 0.80 -9.81 -9.78
N ASP A 82 1.01 -9.07 -10.86
CA ASP A 82 0.96 -9.57 -12.24
C ASP A 82 2.22 -9.17 -13.03
N PRO A 83 3.37 -9.82 -12.77
CA PRO A 83 4.65 -9.43 -13.36
C PRO A 83 4.66 -9.46 -14.90
N LYS A 84 3.77 -10.25 -15.51
CA LYS A 84 3.68 -10.40 -16.97
C LYS A 84 2.53 -9.59 -17.58
N GLY A 85 1.65 -8.97 -16.77
CA GLY A 85 0.46 -8.27 -17.21
C GLY A 85 -0.65 -9.16 -17.80
N THR A 86 -0.48 -10.48 -17.77
CA THR A 86 -1.40 -11.43 -18.42
C THR A 86 -2.72 -11.59 -17.68
N ILE A 87 -2.71 -11.47 -16.35
CA ILE A 87 -3.93 -11.61 -15.53
C ILE A 87 -4.87 -10.44 -15.78
N LEU A 88 -4.35 -9.22 -15.86
CA LEU A 88 -5.15 -8.04 -16.20
C LEU A 88 -5.78 -8.17 -17.60
N VAL A 89 -5.00 -8.60 -18.59
CA VAL A 89 -5.49 -8.77 -19.96
C VAL A 89 -6.58 -9.82 -20.06
N GLU A 90 -6.40 -10.97 -19.39
CA GLU A 90 -7.31 -12.09 -19.49
C GLU A 90 -8.55 -11.97 -18.59
N CYS A 91 -8.41 -11.39 -17.39
CA CYS A 91 -9.48 -11.33 -16.38
C CYS A 91 -10.10 -9.93 -16.25
N GLY A 92 -9.42 -8.86 -16.70
CA GLY A 92 -9.83 -7.48 -16.45
C GLY A 92 -11.22 -7.15 -16.95
N LYS A 93 -11.55 -7.51 -18.19
CA LYS A 93 -12.89 -7.25 -18.76
C LYS A 93 -14.00 -8.00 -18.02
N MET A 94 -13.74 -9.21 -17.57
CA MET A 94 -14.66 -9.99 -16.76
C MET A 94 -14.93 -9.31 -15.42
N LEU A 95 -13.88 -8.86 -14.73
CA LEU A 95 -13.98 -8.15 -13.46
C LEU A 95 -14.66 -6.78 -13.63
N GLN A 96 -14.40 -6.06 -14.71
CA GLN A 96 -15.10 -4.81 -15.03
C GLN A 96 -16.60 -5.01 -15.25
N ARG A 97 -17.01 -6.12 -15.85
CA ARG A 97 -18.42 -6.50 -15.95
C ARG A 97 -18.99 -6.83 -14.57
N GLY A 98 -18.22 -7.54 -13.73
CA GLY A 98 -18.58 -7.95 -12.39
C GLY A 98 -19.46 -9.20 -12.34
N ALA A 99 -19.84 -9.55 -11.11
CA ALA A 99 -20.78 -10.64 -10.84
C ALA A 99 -22.23 -10.15 -10.93
N PRO A 100 -23.18 -11.05 -11.27
CA PRO A 100 -24.60 -10.73 -11.14
C PRO A 100 -24.94 -10.35 -9.69
N LYS A 101 -25.62 -9.22 -9.53
CA LYS A 101 -26.17 -8.84 -8.22
C LYS A 101 -27.24 -9.85 -7.81
N LEU A 102 -27.11 -10.45 -6.63
CA LEU A 102 -28.07 -11.42 -6.13
C LEU A 102 -29.09 -10.77 -5.21
N GLY A 103 -30.35 -11.18 -5.36
CA GLY A 103 -31.40 -10.86 -4.43
C GLY A 103 -31.33 -11.69 -3.14
N LYS A 104 -32.24 -11.43 -2.22
CA LYS A 104 -32.36 -12.18 -0.94
C LYS A 104 -32.66 -13.68 -1.15
N ASP A 105 -33.22 -14.03 -2.31
CA ASP A 105 -33.51 -15.39 -2.74
C ASP A 105 -32.33 -16.10 -3.43
N GLY A 106 -31.17 -15.43 -3.48
CA GLY A 106 -29.96 -15.95 -4.15
C GLY A 106 -30.02 -15.92 -5.68
N LYS A 107 -31.08 -15.36 -6.29
CA LYS A 107 -31.21 -15.28 -7.76
C LYS A 107 -30.71 -13.94 -8.27
N PRO A 108 -30.21 -13.88 -9.54
CA PRO A 108 -29.81 -12.64 -10.16
C PRO A 108 -30.94 -11.61 -10.19
N MET A 109 -30.68 -10.42 -9.68
CA MET A 109 -31.60 -9.29 -9.78
C MET A 109 -31.68 -8.80 -11.23
N LYS A 110 -32.87 -8.37 -11.65
CA LYS A 110 -33.12 -7.80 -12.97
C LYS A 110 -33.60 -6.37 -12.84
N ASP A 111 -33.28 -5.56 -13.82
CA ASP A 111 -33.79 -4.20 -13.95
C ASP A 111 -35.27 -4.20 -14.46
N LYS A 112 -35.84 -3.01 -14.61
CA LYS A 112 -37.20 -2.80 -15.14
C LYS A 112 -37.42 -3.33 -16.55
N HIS A 113 -36.33 -3.64 -17.28
CA HIS A 113 -36.37 -4.21 -18.63
C HIS A 113 -36.08 -5.70 -18.68
N GLY A 114 -35.99 -6.36 -17.51
CA GLY A 114 -35.70 -7.80 -17.37
C GLY A 114 -34.21 -8.16 -17.54
N LYS A 115 -33.33 -7.18 -17.66
CA LYS A 115 -31.86 -7.39 -17.81
C LYS A 115 -31.21 -7.61 -16.46
N VAL A 116 -30.28 -8.59 -16.37
CA VAL A 116 -29.52 -8.86 -15.15
C VAL A 116 -28.67 -7.65 -14.79
N ILE A 117 -28.74 -7.26 -13.51
CA ILE A 117 -27.90 -6.22 -12.92
C ILE A 117 -26.58 -6.85 -12.49
N TYR A 118 -25.44 -6.23 -12.86
CA TYR A 118 -24.10 -6.65 -12.47
C TYR A 118 -23.50 -5.66 -11.48
N GLU A 119 -22.64 -6.14 -10.59
CA GLU A 119 -21.83 -5.34 -9.69
C GLU A 119 -20.37 -5.33 -10.18
N PRO A 120 -19.94 -4.27 -10.90
CA PRO A 120 -18.62 -4.21 -11.49
C PRO A 120 -17.54 -3.98 -10.45
N TYR A 121 -16.36 -4.57 -10.66
CA TYR A 121 -15.17 -4.24 -9.90
C TYR A 121 -14.57 -2.91 -10.37
N ARG A 122 -14.13 -2.12 -9.42
CA ARG A 122 -13.27 -0.97 -9.68
C ARG A 122 -11.83 -1.46 -9.76
N ILE A 123 -11.29 -1.55 -10.96
CA ILE A 123 -9.91 -2.00 -11.20
C ILE A 123 -8.97 -0.81 -11.09
N LYS A 124 -7.91 -0.95 -10.29
CA LYS A 124 -6.80 -0.01 -10.23
C LYS A 124 -5.52 -0.73 -10.61
N VAL A 125 -4.71 -0.11 -11.45
CA VAL A 125 -3.46 -0.67 -11.96
C VAL A 125 -2.31 0.22 -11.54
N LEU A 126 -1.31 -0.38 -10.86
CA LEU A 126 0.00 0.22 -10.62
C LEU A 126 0.99 -0.49 -11.53
N ASN A 127 1.45 0.18 -12.59
CA ASN A 127 2.42 -0.36 -13.52
C ASN A 127 3.83 0.17 -13.18
N THR A 128 4.64 -0.66 -12.56
CA THR A 128 6.01 -0.29 -12.14
C THR A 128 7.05 -0.40 -13.26
N ILE A 129 6.68 -0.94 -14.43
CA ILE A 129 7.56 -1.02 -15.61
C ILE A 129 7.36 0.23 -16.49
N ASN A 130 6.11 0.66 -16.64
CA ASN A 130 5.77 1.87 -17.40
C ASN A 130 4.74 2.67 -16.61
N PHE A 131 5.22 3.66 -15.88
CA PHE A 131 4.41 4.49 -15.00
C PHE A 131 3.34 5.29 -15.75
N LYS A 132 3.54 5.63 -17.03
CA LYS A 132 2.52 6.28 -17.87
C LYS A 132 1.25 5.42 -18.05
N LYS A 133 1.36 4.11 -17.85
CA LYS A 133 0.24 3.16 -17.90
C LYS A 133 -0.36 2.87 -16.53
N SER A 134 0.15 3.48 -15.48
CA SER A 134 -0.43 3.38 -14.14
C SER A 134 -1.63 4.29 -13.99
N MET A 135 -2.55 3.90 -13.13
CA MET A 135 -3.58 4.81 -12.64
C MET A 135 -2.98 5.77 -11.62
N HIS A 136 -3.45 7.00 -11.60
CA HIS A 136 -2.98 8.01 -10.65
C HIS A 136 -3.21 7.56 -9.20
N TYR A 137 -2.16 7.63 -8.41
CA TYR A 137 -2.18 7.34 -6.98
C TYR A 137 -1.41 8.42 -6.23
N ASN A 138 -2.12 9.21 -5.43
CA ASN A 138 -1.52 10.20 -4.57
C ASN A 138 -1.70 9.75 -3.11
N PRO A 139 -0.61 9.36 -2.39
CA PRO A 139 -0.69 8.94 -1.00
C PRO A 139 -1.25 10.02 -0.06
N PHE A 140 -1.06 11.29 -0.37
CA PHE A 140 -1.58 12.41 0.44
C PHE A 140 -3.10 12.39 0.55
N ALA A 141 -3.82 11.91 -0.47
CA ALA A 141 -5.27 11.78 -0.44
C ALA A 141 -5.82 10.84 0.63
N TYR A 142 -4.94 10.02 1.24
CA TYR A 142 -5.29 9.06 2.28
C TYR A 142 -4.85 9.50 3.69
N ILE A 143 -4.30 10.70 3.82
CA ILE A 143 -3.94 11.28 5.12
C ILE A 143 -5.18 11.94 5.70
N HIS A 144 -5.60 11.47 6.88
CA HIS A 144 -6.71 12.03 7.64
C HIS A 144 -6.31 12.43 9.07
N SER A 145 -5.09 12.09 9.48
CA SER A 145 -4.59 12.33 10.83
C SER A 145 -3.06 12.34 10.88
N GLU A 146 -2.50 12.87 11.98
CA GLU A 146 -1.06 12.80 12.27
C GLU A 146 -0.52 11.36 12.27
N LYS A 147 -1.36 10.40 12.68
CA LYS A 147 -1.03 8.97 12.67
C LYS A 147 -0.84 8.44 11.23
N ASP A 148 -1.64 8.93 10.28
CA ASP A 148 -1.50 8.53 8.88
C ASP A 148 -0.24 9.12 8.25
N ILE A 149 0.15 10.33 8.65
CA ILE A 149 1.44 10.93 8.27
C ILE A 149 2.59 10.03 8.74
N LEU A 150 2.61 9.65 10.00
CA LEU A 150 3.65 8.78 10.54
C LEU A 150 3.68 7.41 9.83
N LYS A 151 2.51 6.85 9.52
CA LYS A 151 2.40 5.59 8.77
C LYS A 151 2.96 5.71 7.36
N LEU A 152 2.66 6.80 6.65
CA LEU A 152 3.20 7.07 5.32
C LEU A 152 4.73 7.18 5.37
N VAL A 153 5.27 7.95 6.31
CA VAL A 153 6.71 8.14 6.50
C VAL A 153 7.41 6.82 6.82
N THR A 154 6.87 6.05 7.76
CA THR A 154 7.43 4.74 8.13
C THR A 154 7.45 3.79 6.93
N THR A 155 6.39 3.79 6.13
CA THR A 155 6.28 2.97 4.92
C THR A 155 7.29 3.43 3.86
N LEU A 156 7.43 4.74 3.65
CA LEU A 156 8.40 5.31 2.71
C LEU A 156 9.83 4.89 3.08
N ILE A 157 10.23 5.08 4.34
CA ILE A 157 11.57 4.73 4.81
C ILE A 157 11.81 3.22 4.70
N ALA A 158 10.85 2.39 5.11
CA ALA A 158 10.98 0.94 5.06
C ALA A 158 11.17 0.40 3.64
N ASN A 159 10.45 0.97 2.66
CA ASN A 159 10.47 0.51 1.27
C ASN A 159 11.58 1.12 0.41
N THR A 160 12.28 2.13 0.93
CA THR A 160 13.42 2.79 0.24
C THR A 160 14.76 2.50 0.89
N LYS A 161 14.84 1.54 1.80
CA LYS A 161 16.10 1.02 2.33
C LYS A 161 16.85 0.30 1.21
N GLY A 162 18.09 0.74 0.91
CA GLY A 162 18.99 -0.01 0.06
C GLY A 162 19.41 -1.33 0.71
N GLU A 163 20.04 -2.23 -0.04
CA GLU A 163 20.59 -3.52 0.43
C GLU A 163 21.79 -3.37 1.40
N GLY A 164 21.87 -2.28 2.14
CA GLY A 164 22.89 -2.01 3.16
C GLY A 164 22.41 -2.36 4.56
N LYS A 165 23.37 -2.58 5.47
CA LYS A 165 23.17 -2.78 6.92
C LYS A 165 22.12 -1.85 7.46
N ALA A 166 21.29 -2.33 8.40
CA ALA A 166 20.34 -1.53 9.15
C ALA A 166 20.98 -0.19 9.52
N GLY A 167 20.48 0.90 8.91
CA GLY A 167 21.00 2.24 9.11
C GLY A 167 20.94 2.57 10.60
N ASP A 168 21.90 3.33 11.09
CA ASP A 168 21.94 3.79 12.46
C ASP A 168 20.56 4.32 12.84
N ASP A 169 20.03 3.86 13.96
CA ASP A 169 18.69 4.22 14.48
C ASP A 169 18.51 5.75 14.58
N PHE A 170 19.61 6.45 14.83
CA PHE A 170 19.67 7.91 14.83
C PHE A 170 19.27 8.54 13.49
N TRP A 171 19.82 8.05 12.36
CA TRP A 171 19.53 8.59 11.03
C TRP A 171 18.06 8.39 10.65
N VAL A 172 17.54 7.20 10.91
CA VAL A 172 16.12 6.87 10.64
C VAL A 172 15.20 7.77 11.46
N LYS A 173 15.54 8.04 12.72
CA LYS A 173 14.77 8.96 13.60
C LYS A 173 14.79 10.39 13.07
N ALA A 174 15.96 10.89 12.68
CA ALA A 174 16.09 12.25 12.14
C ALA A 174 15.36 12.42 10.80
N GLU A 175 15.51 11.46 9.87
CA GLU A 175 14.76 11.43 8.62
C GLU A 175 13.24 11.38 8.85
N THR A 176 12.80 10.57 9.82
CA THR A 176 11.38 10.47 10.19
C THR A 176 10.83 11.81 10.66
N LEU A 177 11.55 12.51 11.50
CA LEU A 177 11.16 13.84 12.01
C LEU A 177 11.04 14.85 10.87
N LEU A 178 12.02 14.89 9.95
CA LEU A 178 11.99 15.78 8.80
C LEU A 178 10.81 15.48 7.87
N TYR A 179 10.62 14.22 7.47
CA TYR A 179 9.49 13.85 6.62
C TYR A 179 8.13 14.14 7.28
N CYS A 180 7.99 13.86 8.58
CA CYS A 180 6.76 14.20 9.31
C CYS A 180 6.51 15.70 9.34
N ALA A 181 7.55 16.51 9.50
CA ALA A 181 7.43 17.97 9.46
C ALA A 181 6.98 18.45 8.07
N LEU A 182 7.67 18.03 7.01
CA LEU A 182 7.39 18.49 5.64
C LEU A 182 6.03 17.98 5.13
N ILE A 183 5.74 16.71 5.29
CA ILE A 183 4.45 16.12 4.88
C ILE A 183 3.31 16.74 5.72
N GLY A 184 3.53 16.96 7.02
CA GLY A 184 2.56 17.63 7.87
C GLY A 184 2.28 19.06 7.43
N TYR A 185 3.32 19.82 7.07
CA TYR A 185 3.15 21.17 6.51
C TYR A 185 2.33 21.14 5.23
N ILE A 186 2.73 20.29 4.27
CA ILE A 186 2.04 20.15 2.98
C ILE A 186 0.57 19.76 3.18
N HIS A 187 0.30 18.78 4.05
CA HIS A 187 -1.06 18.29 4.27
C HIS A 187 -1.99 19.33 4.89
N TYR A 188 -1.50 20.09 5.88
CA TYR A 188 -2.37 21.00 6.64
C TYR A 188 -2.40 22.42 6.10
N GLU A 189 -1.36 22.88 5.40
CA GLU A 189 -1.21 24.27 5.02
C GLU A 189 -1.17 24.49 3.50
N ALA A 190 -0.81 23.50 2.70
CA ALA A 190 -0.77 23.64 1.26
C ALA A 190 -2.14 23.44 0.59
N PRO A 191 -2.41 24.09 -0.55
CA PRO A 191 -3.56 23.78 -1.38
C PRO A 191 -3.61 22.29 -1.80
N VAL A 192 -4.80 21.77 -2.05
CA VAL A 192 -4.99 20.33 -2.37
C VAL A 192 -4.18 19.87 -3.57
N GLU A 193 -4.05 20.72 -4.60
CA GLU A 193 -3.27 20.47 -5.81
C GLU A 193 -1.76 20.34 -5.54
N GLU A 194 -1.26 20.91 -4.44
CA GLU A 194 0.13 20.84 -4.02
C GLU A 194 0.38 19.73 -2.99
N GLN A 195 -0.65 19.03 -2.53
CA GLN A 195 -0.54 17.93 -1.58
C GLN A 195 -0.09 16.65 -2.28
N ASN A 196 1.20 16.55 -2.61
CA ASN A 196 1.80 15.45 -3.37
C ASN A 196 3.31 15.31 -3.12
N PHE A 197 3.91 14.26 -3.68
CA PHE A 197 5.35 14.01 -3.56
C PHE A 197 6.22 15.00 -4.34
N SER A 198 5.72 15.61 -5.42
CA SER A 198 6.49 16.64 -6.14
C SER A 198 6.76 17.84 -5.24
N THR A 199 5.76 18.31 -4.51
CA THR A 199 5.92 19.38 -3.53
C THR A 199 6.88 18.99 -2.40
N LEU A 200 6.84 17.74 -1.93
CA LEU A 200 7.80 17.25 -0.93
C LEU A 200 9.23 17.29 -1.47
N ILE A 201 9.46 16.89 -2.72
CA ILE A 201 10.76 16.96 -3.38
C ILE A 201 11.22 18.42 -3.52
N GLU A 202 10.34 19.33 -3.91
CA GLU A 202 10.63 20.76 -3.99
C GLU A 202 11.05 21.34 -2.64
N PHE A 203 10.38 20.94 -1.55
CA PHE A 203 10.76 21.35 -0.19
C PHE A 203 12.18 20.85 0.17
N ILE A 204 12.49 19.58 -0.09
CA ILE A 204 13.83 19.02 0.16
C ILE A 204 14.87 19.74 -0.67
N ASN A 205 14.59 20.02 -1.94
CA ASN A 205 15.52 20.73 -2.83
C ASN A 205 15.72 22.21 -2.44
N ALA A 206 14.72 22.82 -1.81
CA ALA A 206 14.81 24.20 -1.31
C ALA A 206 15.55 24.31 0.05
N MET A 207 15.80 23.19 0.70
CA MET A 207 16.55 23.16 1.96
C MET A 207 18.06 23.16 1.67
N GLU A 208 18.70 24.27 1.96
CA GLU A 208 20.16 24.43 1.91
C GLU A 208 20.69 24.51 3.33
N VAL A 209 21.81 23.84 3.60
CA VAL A 209 22.54 23.93 4.86
C VAL A 209 23.92 24.54 4.59
N ARG A 210 24.24 25.63 5.30
CA ARG A 210 25.55 26.26 5.26
C ARG A 210 26.29 25.91 6.55
N GLU A 211 27.41 25.22 6.42
CA GLU A 211 28.22 24.76 7.55
C GLU A 211 29.04 25.90 8.18
N ASP A 212 29.25 26.98 7.43
CA ASP A 212 30.00 28.18 7.79
C ASP A 212 29.13 29.28 8.41
N ASP A 213 27.81 29.12 8.39
CA ASP A 213 26.85 30.10 8.91
C ASP A 213 25.73 29.38 9.67
N GLU A 214 25.85 29.30 10.98
CA GLU A 214 24.85 28.65 11.85
C GLU A 214 23.54 29.42 11.93
N GLU A 215 23.52 30.70 11.59
CA GLU A 215 22.31 31.56 11.60
C GLU A 215 21.58 31.55 10.24
N PHE A 216 22.18 30.94 9.22
CA PHE A 216 21.55 30.87 7.91
C PHE A 216 20.20 30.14 7.95
N LYS A 217 19.19 30.80 7.40
CA LYS A 217 17.85 30.24 7.22
C LYS A 217 17.53 30.03 5.75
N ASN A 218 17.26 28.80 5.38
CA ASN A 218 16.78 28.47 4.03
C ASN A 218 15.28 28.83 3.88
N PRO A 219 14.72 28.83 2.66
CA PRO A 219 13.32 29.18 2.43
C PRO A 219 12.34 28.33 3.27
N VAL A 220 12.64 27.05 3.51
CA VAL A 220 11.78 26.18 4.31
C VAL A 220 11.85 26.56 5.79
N ASP A 221 13.03 26.89 6.34
CA ASP A 221 13.16 27.43 7.69
C ASP A 221 12.26 28.66 7.88
N LEU A 222 12.25 29.58 6.93
CA LEU A 222 11.41 30.80 6.99
C LEU A 222 9.91 30.46 6.95
N MET A 223 9.50 29.46 6.17
CA MET A 223 8.12 29.00 6.14
C MET A 223 7.68 28.42 7.49
N PHE A 224 8.54 27.63 8.14
CA PHE A 224 8.25 27.08 9.46
C PHE A 224 8.27 28.15 10.56
N ASP A 225 9.15 29.15 10.49
CA ASP A 225 9.14 30.30 11.41
C ASP A 225 7.81 31.06 11.31
N ALA A 226 7.34 31.31 10.10
CA ALA A 226 6.05 31.99 9.88
C ALA A 226 4.88 31.17 10.44
N LEU A 227 4.88 29.85 10.20
CA LEU A 227 3.86 28.96 10.74
C LEU A 227 3.91 28.88 12.27
N GLU A 228 5.11 28.84 12.88
CA GLU A 228 5.27 28.85 14.33
C GLU A 228 4.73 30.13 14.96
N ALA A 229 4.98 31.28 14.34
CA ALA A 229 4.46 32.56 14.81
C ALA A 229 2.93 32.60 14.85
N GLU A 230 2.27 31.97 13.87
CA GLU A 230 0.81 31.90 13.79
C GLU A 230 0.22 30.75 14.62
N LYS A 231 0.84 29.56 14.53
CA LYS A 231 0.34 28.31 15.09
C LYS A 231 1.47 27.55 15.85
N PRO A 232 1.90 28.01 17.03
CA PRO A 232 3.08 27.47 17.73
C PRO A 232 2.96 25.99 18.12
N ASN A 233 1.74 25.47 18.27
CA ASN A 233 1.46 24.08 18.62
C ASN A 233 1.16 23.20 17.40
N HIS A 234 1.36 23.70 16.18
CA HIS A 234 1.11 22.95 14.96
C HIS A 234 1.98 21.69 14.90
N PHE A 235 1.39 20.58 14.45
CA PHE A 235 2.11 19.29 14.36
C PHE A 235 3.42 19.41 13.58
N ALA A 236 3.40 20.00 12.40
CA ALA A 236 4.57 20.16 11.55
C ALA A 236 5.67 20.98 12.22
N VAL A 237 5.30 22.07 12.92
CA VAL A 237 6.24 22.91 13.68
C VAL A 237 6.91 22.09 14.78
N ARG A 238 6.15 21.33 15.56
CA ARG A 238 6.72 20.46 16.61
C ARG A 238 7.72 19.45 16.07
N GLN A 239 7.42 18.83 14.93
CA GLN A 239 8.31 17.86 14.28
C GLN A 239 9.57 18.54 13.73
N TYR A 240 9.42 19.70 13.11
CA TYR A 240 10.54 20.47 12.55
C TYR A 240 11.53 20.93 13.63
N LYS A 241 11.03 21.44 14.75
CA LYS A 241 11.87 21.82 15.91
C LYS A 241 12.66 20.61 16.44
N LYS A 242 12.03 19.46 16.58
CA LYS A 242 12.71 18.22 16.99
C LYS A 242 13.77 17.79 15.97
N TYR A 243 13.47 17.90 14.66
CA TYR A 243 14.42 17.64 13.60
C TYR A 243 15.65 18.56 13.69
N LYS A 244 15.46 19.86 13.86
CA LYS A 244 16.57 20.83 13.97
C LYS A 244 17.47 20.51 15.16
N LEU A 245 16.91 20.11 16.30
CA LEU A 245 17.67 19.68 17.47
C LEU A 245 18.44 18.38 17.21
N ALA A 246 17.80 17.37 16.58
CA ALA A 246 18.41 16.09 16.30
C ALA A 246 19.49 16.17 15.22
N ALA A 247 19.24 16.95 14.16
CA ALA A 247 20.13 17.02 13.00
C ALA A 247 21.48 17.69 13.33
N GLY A 248 21.46 18.83 14.01
CA GLY A 248 22.68 19.57 14.33
C GLY A 248 23.63 19.69 13.13
N LYS A 249 24.90 19.37 13.35
CA LYS A 249 25.94 19.37 12.30
C LYS A 249 25.75 18.30 11.22
N THR A 250 24.85 17.34 11.41
CA THR A 250 24.57 16.25 10.44
C THR A 250 23.42 16.58 9.49
N ALA A 251 22.82 17.78 9.58
CA ALA A 251 21.66 18.20 8.79
C ALA A 251 21.84 18.01 7.28
N LYS A 252 23.00 18.36 6.73
CA LYS A 252 23.31 18.20 5.32
C LYS A 252 23.27 16.73 4.88
N SER A 253 23.85 15.84 5.67
CA SER A 253 23.85 14.40 5.38
C SER A 253 22.44 13.80 5.47
N ILE A 254 21.62 14.25 6.41
CA ILE A 254 20.22 13.84 6.54
C ILE A 254 19.42 14.27 5.33
N LEU A 255 19.61 15.50 4.83
CA LEU A 255 18.96 16.00 3.62
C LEU A 255 19.35 15.20 2.38
N ILE A 256 20.64 14.87 2.22
CA ILE A 256 21.12 14.02 1.13
C ILE A 256 20.45 12.65 1.19
N SER A 257 20.35 12.06 2.36
CA SER A 257 19.68 10.76 2.55
C SER A 257 18.19 10.82 2.20
N CYS A 258 17.48 11.85 2.66
CA CYS A 258 16.08 12.07 2.32
C CYS A 258 15.88 12.27 0.80
N GLY A 259 16.71 13.09 0.16
CA GLY A 259 16.66 13.30 -1.28
C GLY A 259 16.92 12.01 -2.07
N ALA A 260 17.89 11.21 -1.65
CA ALA A 260 18.17 9.91 -2.28
C ALA A 260 16.99 8.93 -2.20
N ARG A 261 16.26 8.89 -1.07
CA ARG A 261 15.04 8.06 -0.94
C ARG A 261 13.94 8.50 -1.88
N LEU A 262 13.81 9.79 -2.16
CA LEU A 262 12.78 10.35 -3.03
C LEU A 262 13.15 10.32 -4.52
N ALA A 263 14.39 9.96 -4.86
CA ALA A 263 14.88 9.93 -6.25
C ALA A 263 14.01 9.05 -7.16
N VAL A 264 13.41 7.98 -6.63
CA VAL A 264 12.49 7.11 -7.39
C VAL A 264 11.22 7.85 -7.85
N PHE A 265 10.83 8.92 -7.16
CA PHE A 265 9.66 9.75 -7.48
C PHE A 265 10.02 11.00 -8.31
N ASP A 266 11.30 11.31 -8.44
CA ASP A 266 11.82 12.46 -9.22
C ASP A 266 12.00 12.13 -10.72
N ILE A 267 11.76 10.89 -11.12
CA ILE A 267 11.75 10.50 -12.51
C ILE A 267 10.52 11.11 -13.19
N ALA A 268 10.71 11.84 -14.31
CA ALA A 268 9.66 12.56 -15.03
C ALA A 268 8.43 11.69 -15.40
N GLU A 269 8.60 10.37 -15.48
CA GLU A 269 7.51 9.40 -15.71
C GLU A 269 6.67 9.13 -14.47
N SER A 270 7.23 9.31 -13.26
CA SER A 270 6.52 9.12 -11.99
C SER A 270 5.80 10.39 -11.51
N VAL A 271 6.25 11.56 -11.93
CA VAL A 271 5.63 12.87 -11.62
C VAL A 271 4.23 13.03 -12.25
N SER A 272 3.92 12.24 -13.28
CA SER A 272 2.56 12.16 -13.87
C SER A 272 1.45 11.72 -12.89
N TYR A 273 1.78 11.45 -11.61
CA TYR A 273 0.80 11.08 -10.57
C TYR A 273 0.12 12.26 -9.89
N THR A 274 0.42 13.49 -10.28
CA THR A 274 0.03 14.68 -9.52
C THR A 274 -1.22 15.41 -10.03
N HIS A 275 -1.89 14.89 -11.05
CA HIS A 275 -3.14 15.53 -11.58
C HIS A 275 -4.35 14.61 -11.58
#